data_3ef790e0cbc2056a25ec6cc8c35e861a
#
_entry.id   3ef790e0cbc2056a25ec6cc8c35e861a
#
_cell.length_a   1.000
_cell.length_b   1.000
_cell.length_c   1.000
_cell.angle_alpha   90.00
_cell.angle_beta   90.00
_cell.angle_gamma   90.00
#
_symmetry.space_group_name_H-M   'P 1'
#
loop_
_entity.id
_entity.type
_entity.pdbx_description
1 polymer ?
#
loop_
_entity_poly.entity_id
_entity_poly.type
_entity_poly.pdbx_seq_one_letter_code
_entity_poly.pdbx_strand_id
1 'polypeptide(L)'
;QRLHYVDEGRGEPILMLHGNPTWSYLYRHFIRDLRGDFRCLALDHLGYGYSEKPPHGDYSMRAHIMRLQGVVSKLGLKDLTLVVQDWGGIIGLGWAARNKHLVKRLVIMNTTGFPLPSRRTLLEMKPKPWGLLMLYPLKLPGLGEAFVQGANGFVKGLLPAGIHHRERLDSAAMRGYLDPYPTWGSRRAHLASVRQIPLSPRHPTWRLLQEIGAELDGWTVPTQLVWGMRDPVFVPWFLEEFERRLPNHEPSVKIDDASHFLQDDRPDLVVPVIRDFMHKTTAKAQPTTSAQAATSRMNP
;
A
#
# COMPACT_ATOMS: atom_id res chain seq x y z
N GLN A 1 3.65 -14.52 -17.01
CA GLN A 1 2.79 -14.61 -15.84
C GLN A 1 1.60 -13.67 -16.03
N ARG A 2 0.40 -14.16 -15.77
CA ARG A 2 -0.83 -13.36 -15.84
C ARG A 2 -1.07 -12.68 -14.51
N LEU A 3 -1.30 -11.37 -14.57
CA LEU A 3 -1.73 -10.58 -13.41
C LEU A 3 -3.14 -10.08 -13.65
N HIS A 4 -3.97 -10.21 -12.63
CA HIS A 4 -5.30 -9.62 -12.60
C HIS A 4 -5.23 -8.21 -12.05
N TYR A 5 -6.07 -7.34 -12.55
CA TYR A 5 -6.28 -5.98 -12.01
C TYR A 5 -7.70 -5.51 -12.32
N VAL A 6 -8.19 -4.61 -11.49
CA VAL A 6 -9.42 -3.85 -11.74
C VAL A 6 -9.01 -2.52 -12.36
N ASP A 7 -9.75 -2.03 -13.35
CA ASP A 7 -9.54 -0.75 -14.04
C ASP A 7 -10.90 -0.12 -14.31
N GLU A 8 -11.29 0.86 -13.52
CA GLU A 8 -12.60 1.50 -13.59
C GLU A 8 -12.49 3.02 -13.53
N GLY A 9 -13.43 3.69 -14.20
CA GLY A 9 -13.46 5.16 -14.29
C GLY A 9 -12.57 5.70 -15.40
N ARG A 10 -12.42 7.02 -15.42
CA ARG A 10 -11.62 7.77 -16.41
C ARG A 10 -10.97 8.99 -15.75
N GLY A 11 -9.95 9.56 -16.39
CA GLY A 11 -9.24 10.73 -15.88
C GLY A 11 -7.86 10.39 -15.31
N GLU A 12 -7.43 11.15 -14.30
CA GLU A 12 -6.12 10.95 -13.68
C GLU A 12 -6.03 9.56 -13.03
N PRO A 13 -4.94 8.79 -13.28
CA PRO A 13 -4.83 7.43 -12.80
C PRO A 13 -4.43 7.36 -11.32
N ILE A 14 -5.20 6.56 -10.56
CA ILE A 14 -4.87 6.12 -9.19
C ILE A 14 -4.53 4.66 -9.26
N LEU A 15 -3.29 4.30 -8.92
CA LEU A 15 -2.84 2.91 -8.83
C LEU A 15 -2.77 2.48 -7.37
N MET A 16 -3.60 1.53 -6.99
CA MET A 16 -3.77 1.02 -5.63
C MET A 16 -3.06 -0.33 -5.48
N LEU A 17 -2.17 -0.45 -4.50
CA LEU A 17 -1.35 -1.63 -4.27
C LEU A 17 -1.62 -2.18 -2.88
N HIS A 18 -2.17 -3.38 -2.85
CA HIS A 18 -2.53 -4.10 -1.63
C HIS A 18 -1.33 -4.81 -0.98
N GLY A 19 -1.54 -5.28 0.24
CA GLY A 19 -0.59 -6.11 0.97
C GLY A 19 -1.07 -7.54 1.25
N ASN A 20 -0.51 -8.16 2.26
CA ASN A 20 -0.81 -9.52 2.69
C ASN A 20 -1.83 -9.51 3.85
N PRO A 21 -2.90 -10.31 3.80
CA PRO A 21 -3.26 -11.35 2.82
C PRO A 21 -4.31 -10.90 1.81
N THR A 22 -4.43 -9.60 1.59
CA THR A 22 -5.51 -9.00 0.79
C THR A 22 -5.22 -9.08 -0.72
N TRP A 23 -6.09 -8.48 -1.53
CA TRP A 23 -6.01 -8.37 -2.97
C TRP A 23 -6.80 -7.12 -3.40
N SER A 24 -7.00 -6.86 -4.69
CA SER A 24 -7.69 -5.63 -5.16
C SER A 24 -9.04 -5.38 -4.50
N TYR A 25 -9.70 -6.42 -3.98
CA TYR A 25 -10.96 -6.33 -3.23
C TYR A 25 -10.87 -5.43 -1.98
N LEU A 26 -9.68 -5.28 -1.39
CA LEU A 26 -9.43 -4.34 -0.29
C LEU A 26 -9.85 -2.91 -0.68
N TYR A 27 -9.65 -2.55 -1.94
CA TYR A 27 -9.93 -1.22 -2.47
C TYR A 27 -11.33 -1.04 -3.05
N ARG A 28 -12.27 -2.02 -2.87
CA ARG A 28 -13.62 -1.97 -3.44
C ARG A 28 -14.40 -0.70 -3.09
N HIS A 29 -14.27 -0.21 -1.86
CA HIS A 29 -14.90 1.05 -1.43
C HIS A 29 -14.27 2.27 -2.10
N PHE A 30 -12.93 2.28 -2.21
CA PHE A 30 -12.20 3.37 -2.87
C PHE A 30 -12.56 3.45 -4.36
N ILE A 31 -12.56 2.30 -5.05
CA ILE A 31 -12.92 2.22 -6.46
C ILE A 31 -14.36 2.71 -6.66
N ARG A 32 -15.32 2.20 -5.88
CA ARG A 32 -16.73 2.60 -5.96
C ARG A 32 -16.91 4.11 -5.87
N ASP A 33 -16.20 4.73 -4.92
CA ASP A 33 -16.45 6.13 -4.55
C ASP A 33 -15.55 7.12 -5.34
N LEU A 34 -14.45 6.66 -5.95
CA LEU A 34 -13.51 7.51 -6.70
C LEU A 34 -13.63 7.37 -8.23
N ARG A 35 -14.18 6.27 -8.75
CA ARG A 35 -14.25 6.01 -10.20
C ARG A 35 -15.09 7.02 -11.01
N GLY A 36 -15.93 7.80 -10.35
CA GLY A 36 -16.67 8.90 -10.99
C GLY A 36 -15.77 10.06 -11.40
N ASP A 37 -14.68 10.27 -10.67
CA ASP A 37 -13.78 11.42 -10.83
C ASP A 37 -12.43 11.02 -11.43
N PHE A 38 -11.97 9.77 -11.20
CA PHE A 38 -10.64 9.30 -11.52
C PHE A 38 -10.65 7.91 -12.18
N ARG A 39 -9.55 7.57 -12.87
CA ARG A 39 -9.31 6.20 -13.32
C ARG A 39 -8.67 5.40 -12.18
N CYS A 40 -9.43 4.49 -11.62
CA CYS A 40 -9.05 3.66 -10.47
C CYS A 40 -8.51 2.31 -10.93
N LEU A 41 -7.23 2.04 -10.68
CA LEU A 41 -6.59 0.76 -10.94
C LEU A 41 -6.22 0.09 -9.62
N ALA A 42 -6.55 -1.18 -9.45
CA ALA A 42 -6.12 -1.99 -8.31
C ALA A 42 -5.53 -3.30 -8.80
N LEU A 43 -4.23 -3.51 -8.56
CA LEU A 43 -3.48 -4.67 -9.04
C LEU A 43 -3.51 -5.80 -8.01
N ASP A 44 -3.75 -7.02 -8.45
CA ASP A 44 -3.45 -8.23 -7.67
C ASP A 44 -2.00 -8.64 -7.90
N HIS A 45 -1.20 -8.63 -6.86
CA HIS A 45 0.18 -9.12 -6.96
C HIS A 45 0.22 -10.61 -7.32
N LEU A 46 1.31 -11.07 -7.93
CA LEU A 46 1.47 -12.50 -8.23
C LEU A 46 1.24 -13.36 -6.98
N GLY A 47 0.39 -14.36 -7.09
CA GLY A 47 0.04 -15.22 -5.97
C GLY A 47 -1.14 -14.73 -5.13
N TYR A 48 -1.65 -13.53 -5.40
CA TYR A 48 -2.79 -12.92 -4.70
C TYR A 48 -4.00 -12.76 -5.62
N GLY A 49 -5.17 -12.63 -4.99
CA GLY A 49 -6.43 -12.41 -5.69
C GLY A 49 -6.63 -13.39 -6.86
N TYR A 50 -6.97 -12.89 -8.01
CA TYR A 50 -7.14 -13.67 -9.23
C TYR A 50 -5.90 -13.69 -10.14
N SER A 51 -4.78 -13.12 -9.69
CA SER A 51 -3.50 -13.30 -10.35
C SER A 51 -3.03 -14.77 -10.29
N GLU A 52 -2.20 -15.15 -11.25
CA GLU A 52 -1.61 -16.49 -11.32
C GLU A 52 -0.84 -16.84 -10.03
N LYS A 53 -0.94 -18.09 -9.60
CA LYS A 53 -0.34 -18.63 -8.36
C LYS A 53 0.63 -19.77 -8.64
N PRO A 54 1.74 -19.51 -9.36
CA PRO A 54 2.66 -20.59 -9.76
C PRO A 54 3.30 -21.24 -8.53
N PRO A 55 3.43 -22.60 -8.52
CA PRO A 55 4.01 -23.33 -7.40
C PRO A 55 5.48 -23.00 -7.14
N HIS A 56 6.22 -22.62 -8.18
CA HIS A 56 7.63 -22.23 -8.14
C HIS A 56 7.83 -20.77 -8.59
N GLY A 57 6.89 -19.89 -8.23
CA GLY A 57 6.99 -18.46 -8.53
C GLY A 57 8.04 -17.77 -7.64
N ASP A 58 8.74 -16.80 -8.22
CA ASP A 58 9.52 -15.86 -7.41
C ASP A 58 8.58 -14.83 -6.77
N TYR A 59 8.35 -14.97 -5.47
CA TYR A 59 7.53 -14.09 -4.64
C TYR A 59 8.36 -13.07 -3.86
N SER A 60 9.62 -12.83 -4.25
CA SER A 60 10.44 -11.80 -3.62
C SER A 60 9.90 -10.40 -3.90
N MET A 61 10.17 -9.45 -3.01
CA MET A 61 9.74 -8.06 -3.18
C MET A 61 10.33 -7.45 -4.47
N ARG A 62 11.58 -7.76 -4.81
CA ARG A 62 12.19 -7.30 -6.07
C ARG A 62 11.44 -7.82 -7.30
N ALA A 63 11.03 -9.08 -7.28
CA ALA A 63 10.25 -9.66 -8.37
C ALA A 63 8.86 -9.01 -8.51
N HIS A 64 8.21 -8.67 -7.39
CA HIS A 64 6.95 -7.91 -7.42
C HIS A 64 7.14 -6.50 -7.99
N ILE A 65 8.22 -5.81 -7.63
CA ILE A 65 8.57 -4.49 -8.19
C ILE A 65 8.78 -4.57 -9.72
N MET A 66 9.47 -5.59 -10.20
CA MET A 66 9.68 -5.79 -11.65
C MET A 66 8.36 -6.08 -12.39
N ARG A 67 7.45 -6.85 -11.78
CA ARG A 67 6.12 -7.09 -12.35
C ARG A 67 5.28 -5.82 -12.40
N LEU A 68 5.32 -5.01 -11.36
CA LEU A 68 4.67 -3.71 -11.34
C LEU A 68 5.18 -2.81 -12.47
N GLN A 69 6.51 -2.78 -12.70
CA GLN A 69 7.09 -2.08 -13.84
C GLN A 69 6.49 -2.56 -15.16
N GLY A 70 6.37 -3.88 -15.35
CA GLY A 70 5.75 -4.46 -16.54
C GLY A 70 4.29 -4.04 -16.75
N VAL A 71 3.50 -3.99 -15.66
CA VAL A 71 2.09 -3.54 -15.70
C VAL A 71 2.00 -2.07 -16.08
N VAL A 72 2.75 -1.20 -15.41
CA VAL A 72 2.75 0.26 -15.68
C VAL A 72 3.16 0.54 -17.13
N SER A 73 4.22 -0.11 -17.61
CA SER A 73 4.69 0.05 -19.00
C SER A 73 3.65 -0.45 -20.01
N LYS A 74 3.05 -1.63 -19.78
CA LYS A 74 2.05 -2.22 -20.68
C LYS A 74 0.77 -1.38 -20.79
N LEU A 75 0.36 -0.76 -19.68
CA LEU A 75 -0.84 0.09 -19.62
C LEU A 75 -0.54 1.55 -20.01
N GLY A 76 0.72 1.90 -20.27
CA GLY A 76 1.14 3.25 -20.64
C GLY A 76 0.84 4.30 -19.57
N LEU A 77 0.87 3.92 -18.28
CA LEU A 77 0.49 4.79 -17.18
C LEU A 77 1.54 5.87 -16.93
N LYS A 78 1.07 7.10 -16.76
CA LYS A 78 1.89 8.30 -16.46
C LYS A 78 1.14 9.15 -15.43
N ASP A 79 1.85 10.09 -14.81
CA ASP A 79 1.27 11.02 -13.83
C ASP A 79 0.48 10.32 -12.72
N LEU A 80 1.04 9.18 -12.26
CA LEU A 80 0.39 8.27 -11.33
C LEU A 80 0.23 8.88 -9.93
N THR A 81 -0.97 8.74 -9.37
CA THR A 81 -1.15 8.75 -7.92
C THR A 81 -1.03 7.32 -7.42
N LEU A 82 0.00 7.03 -6.62
CA LEU A 82 0.17 5.73 -5.98
C LEU A 82 -0.52 5.73 -4.62
N VAL A 83 -1.41 4.78 -4.41
CA VAL A 83 -2.05 4.50 -3.12
C VAL A 83 -1.53 3.17 -2.61
N VAL A 84 -0.80 3.17 -1.52
CA VAL A 84 -0.04 2.01 -1.06
C VAL A 84 -0.31 1.69 0.41
N GLN A 85 -0.33 0.39 0.76
CA GLN A 85 -0.52 -0.11 2.11
C GLN A 85 0.21 -1.44 2.28
N ASP A 86 0.73 -1.73 3.48
CA ASP A 86 1.43 -2.98 3.84
C ASP A 86 2.55 -3.33 2.84
N TRP A 87 2.60 -4.56 2.30
CA TRP A 87 3.57 -4.95 1.26
C TRP A 87 3.42 -4.15 -0.03
N GLY A 88 2.22 -3.65 -0.33
CA GLY A 88 2.00 -2.72 -1.43
C GLY A 88 2.82 -1.44 -1.29
N GLY A 89 3.12 -1.02 -0.05
CA GLY A 89 4.03 0.08 0.22
C GLY A 89 5.46 -0.21 -0.21
N ILE A 90 6.03 -1.34 0.20
CA ILE A 90 7.39 -1.73 -0.19
C ILE A 90 7.50 -1.90 -1.71
N ILE A 91 6.49 -2.53 -2.34
CA ILE A 91 6.46 -2.75 -3.78
C ILE A 91 6.30 -1.42 -4.54
N GLY A 92 5.33 -0.60 -4.15
CA GLY A 92 5.02 0.67 -4.79
C GLY A 92 6.12 1.70 -4.62
N LEU A 93 6.61 1.91 -3.40
CA LEU A 93 7.69 2.84 -3.13
C LEU A 93 9.01 2.39 -3.75
N GLY A 94 9.30 1.07 -3.74
CA GLY A 94 10.47 0.51 -4.40
C GLY A 94 10.46 0.66 -5.93
N TRP A 95 9.28 0.61 -6.53
CA TRP A 95 9.08 0.93 -7.94
C TRP A 95 9.21 2.45 -8.18
N ALA A 96 8.53 3.24 -7.37
CA ALA A 96 8.46 4.70 -7.49
C ALA A 96 9.84 5.36 -7.35
N ALA A 97 10.68 4.85 -6.46
CA ALA A 97 12.05 5.31 -6.25
C ALA A 97 12.90 5.31 -7.54
N ARG A 98 12.61 4.37 -8.45
CA ARG A 98 13.30 4.23 -9.75
C ARG A 98 12.54 4.87 -10.92
N ASN A 99 11.31 5.32 -10.68
CA ASN A 99 10.42 5.86 -11.71
C ASN A 99 9.76 7.17 -11.24
N LYS A 100 10.52 8.02 -10.54
CA LYS A 100 10.03 9.27 -9.94
C LYS A 100 9.28 10.16 -10.93
N HIS A 101 9.73 10.17 -12.19
CA HIS A 101 9.13 10.95 -13.28
C HIS A 101 7.72 10.49 -13.70
N LEU A 102 7.31 9.29 -13.32
CA LEU A 102 5.96 8.75 -13.59
C LEU A 102 5.00 8.97 -12.41
N VAL A 103 5.52 9.39 -11.25
CA VAL A 103 4.76 9.53 -10.01
C VAL A 103 4.43 11.00 -9.77
N LYS A 104 3.16 11.32 -9.83
CA LYS A 104 2.64 12.67 -9.60
C LYS A 104 2.35 12.91 -8.11
N ARG A 105 1.91 11.84 -7.38
CA ARG A 105 1.50 11.91 -5.95
C ARG A 105 1.70 10.57 -5.26
N LEU A 106 1.84 10.63 -3.94
CA LEU A 106 1.81 9.45 -3.07
C LEU A 106 0.69 9.57 -2.04
N VAL A 107 -0.05 8.50 -1.83
CA VAL A 107 -0.91 8.28 -0.66
C VAL A 107 -0.36 7.04 0.06
N ILE A 108 0.19 7.24 1.24
CA ILE A 108 0.85 6.18 2.01
C ILE A 108 0.01 5.87 3.24
N MET A 109 -0.36 4.60 3.39
CA MET A 109 -1.19 4.10 4.47
C MET A 109 -0.51 2.91 5.13
N ASN A 110 -0.43 2.87 6.44
CA ASN A 110 0.06 1.77 7.29
C ASN A 110 1.03 0.80 6.58
N THR A 111 2.28 1.22 6.43
CA THR A 111 3.34 0.49 5.72
C THR A 111 4.74 0.93 6.17
N THR A 112 5.77 0.44 5.48
CA THR A 112 7.14 0.94 5.57
C THR A 112 7.80 1.07 4.20
N GLY A 113 8.72 2.02 4.07
CA GLY A 113 9.61 2.20 2.91
C GLY A 113 11.09 2.30 3.33
N PHE A 114 11.42 1.89 4.55
CA PHE A 114 12.74 1.98 5.15
C PHE A 114 12.99 0.77 6.06
N PRO A 115 14.23 0.48 6.45
CA PRO A 115 14.56 -0.65 7.31
C PRO A 115 13.78 -0.61 8.63
N LEU A 116 13.42 -1.79 9.12
CA LEU A 116 12.80 -1.93 10.44
C LEU A 116 13.75 -1.33 11.50
N PRO A 117 13.19 -0.78 12.58
CA PRO A 117 14.00 -0.23 13.66
C PRO A 117 14.87 -1.31 14.31
N SER A 118 15.92 -0.88 15.01
CA SER A 118 16.77 -1.80 15.75
C SER A 118 15.96 -2.61 16.77
N ARG A 119 16.47 -3.78 17.17
CA ARG A 119 15.82 -4.59 18.23
C ARG A 119 15.57 -3.77 19.50
N ARG A 120 16.53 -2.90 19.86
CA ARG A 120 16.38 -2.00 21.01
C ARG A 120 15.19 -1.05 20.82
N THR A 121 15.14 -0.37 19.69
CA THR A 121 14.03 0.55 19.34
C THR A 121 12.70 -0.18 19.33
N LEU A 122 12.60 -1.39 18.75
CA LEU A 122 11.37 -2.21 18.77
C LEU A 122 10.89 -2.52 20.20
N LEU A 123 11.81 -2.75 21.15
CA LEU A 123 11.46 -3.03 22.55
C LEU A 123 11.05 -1.76 23.31
N GLU A 124 11.56 -0.60 22.91
CA GLU A 124 11.29 0.71 23.52
C GLU A 124 10.03 1.39 22.95
N MET A 125 9.53 0.95 21.77
CA MET A 125 8.33 1.52 21.16
C MET A 125 7.09 1.46 22.04
N LYS A 126 6.29 2.52 21.99
CA LYS A 126 4.98 2.60 22.65
C LYS A 126 3.95 3.19 21.65
N PRO A 127 2.95 2.42 21.23
CA PRO A 127 2.72 0.99 21.53
C PRO A 127 3.78 0.08 20.89
N LYS A 128 3.97 -1.11 21.46
CA LYS A 128 4.84 -2.13 20.86
C LYS A 128 4.20 -2.72 19.60
N PRO A 129 4.98 -2.98 18.53
CA PRO A 129 4.48 -3.62 17.32
C PRO A 129 4.27 -5.13 17.52
N TRP A 130 3.39 -5.51 18.44
CA TRP A 130 3.18 -6.90 18.83
C TRP A 130 2.67 -7.76 17.65
N GLY A 131 1.89 -7.17 16.73
CA GLY A 131 1.45 -7.84 15.50
C GLY A 131 2.61 -8.24 14.61
N LEU A 132 3.60 -7.35 14.45
CA LEU A 132 4.83 -7.69 13.73
C LEU A 132 5.60 -8.82 14.44
N LEU A 133 5.71 -8.77 15.76
CA LEU A 133 6.42 -9.79 16.54
C LEU A 133 5.74 -11.16 16.45
N MET A 134 4.41 -11.21 16.39
CA MET A 134 3.64 -12.46 16.23
C MET A 134 3.84 -13.12 14.86
N LEU A 135 4.31 -12.40 13.85
CA LEU A 135 4.58 -12.98 12.53
C LEU A 135 5.88 -13.77 12.47
N TYR A 136 6.84 -13.52 13.38
CA TYR A 136 8.14 -14.19 13.33
C TYR A 136 8.08 -15.72 13.49
N PRO A 137 7.31 -16.31 14.42
CA PRO A 137 7.18 -17.76 14.52
C PRO A 137 6.67 -18.42 13.24
N LEU A 138 5.87 -17.72 12.44
CA LEU A 138 5.35 -18.23 11.17
C LEU A 138 6.43 -18.40 10.09
N LYS A 139 7.64 -17.92 10.31
CA LYS A 139 8.80 -18.16 9.44
C LYS A 139 9.40 -19.55 9.63
N LEU A 140 9.10 -20.21 10.75
CA LEU A 140 9.59 -21.55 11.04
C LEU A 140 8.98 -22.58 10.08
N PRO A 141 9.79 -23.50 9.52
CA PRO A 141 9.29 -24.59 8.70
C PRO A 141 8.25 -25.43 9.44
N GLY A 142 7.20 -25.83 8.75
CA GLY A 142 6.08 -26.58 9.31
C GLY A 142 5.03 -25.71 9.99
N LEU A 143 5.42 -24.79 10.88
CA LEU A 143 4.46 -23.92 11.59
C LEU A 143 3.81 -22.93 10.66
N GLY A 144 4.61 -22.23 9.82
CA GLY A 144 4.08 -21.30 8.83
C GLY A 144 3.17 -21.98 7.82
N GLU A 145 3.58 -23.15 7.31
CA GLU A 145 2.77 -23.95 6.38
C GLU A 145 1.45 -24.38 7.01
N ALA A 146 1.47 -24.93 8.21
CA ALA A 146 0.26 -25.39 8.90
C ALA A 146 -0.73 -24.24 9.16
N PHE A 147 -0.26 -23.12 9.68
CA PHE A 147 -1.11 -21.97 10.00
C PHE A 147 -1.58 -21.24 8.74
N VAL A 148 -0.64 -20.85 7.86
CA VAL A 148 -0.95 -19.99 6.72
C VAL A 148 -1.63 -20.77 5.61
N GLN A 149 -1.02 -21.88 5.16
CA GLN A 149 -1.52 -22.65 4.03
C GLN A 149 -2.58 -23.68 4.45
N GLY A 150 -2.40 -24.36 5.58
CA GLY A 150 -3.33 -25.35 6.10
C GLY A 150 -4.63 -24.71 6.62
N ALA A 151 -4.53 -23.96 7.69
CA ALA A 151 -5.69 -23.35 8.36
C ALA A 151 -6.25 -22.12 7.63
N ASN A 152 -5.57 -21.58 6.60
CA ASN A 152 -5.86 -20.26 6.01
C ASN A 152 -5.87 -19.15 7.09
N GLY A 153 -4.96 -19.27 8.04
CA GLY A 153 -4.94 -18.44 9.26
C GLY A 153 -4.76 -16.94 8.99
N PHE A 154 -4.14 -16.57 7.86
CA PHE A 154 -4.04 -15.17 7.48
C PHE A 154 -5.40 -14.56 7.15
N VAL A 155 -6.17 -15.15 6.24
CA VAL A 155 -7.45 -14.58 5.83
C VAL A 155 -8.52 -14.80 6.89
N LYS A 156 -8.57 -15.99 7.54
CA LYS A 156 -9.59 -16.31 8.55
C LYS A 156 -9.30 -15.71 9.92
N GLY A 157 -8.05 -15.49 10.26
CA GLY A 157 -7.63 -15.06 11.60
C GLY A 157 -7.01 -13.66 11.64
N LEU A 158 -5.90 -13.46 10.93
CA LEU A 158 -5.15 -12.20 11.05
C LEU A 158 -5.82 -11.02 10.33
N LEU A 159 -6.53 -11.24 9.21
CA LEU A 159 -7.27 -10.17 8.55
C LEU A 159 -8.37 -9.60 9.47
N PRO A 160 -9.28 -10.39 10.05
CA PRO A 160 -10.25 -9.85 11.01
C PRO A 160 -9.61 -9.24 12.26
N ALA A 161 -8.45 -9.77 12.71
CA ALA A 161 -7.73 -9.20 13.85
C ALA A 161 -7.08 -7.85 13.54
N GLY A 162 -6.78 -7.57 12.26
CA GLY A 162 -6.26 -6.30 11.76
C GLY A 162 -7.34 -5.26 11.42
N ILE A 163 -8.62 -5.53 11.70
CA ILE A 163 -9.76 -4.62 11.51
C ILE A 163 -10.33 -4.26 12.89
N HIS A 164 -10.49 -2.97 13.16
CA HIS A 164 -11.08 -2.45 14.39
C HIS A 164 -12.62 -2.57 14.37
N HIS A 165 -13.24 -2.11 13.30
CA HIS A 165 -14.68 -2.14 13.06
C HIS A 165 -15.12 -3.47 12.44
N ARG A 166 -15.05 -4.55 13.23
CA ARG A 166 -15.30 -5.93 12.75
C ARG A 166 -16.70 -6.14 12.21
N GLU A 167 -17.66 -5.34 12.63
CA GLU A 167 -19.04 -5.34 12.11
C GLU A 167 -19.11 -4.97 10.61
N ARG A 168 -18.10 -4.28 10.10
CA ARG A 168 -18.00 -3.96 8.68
C ARG A 168 -17.47 -5.12 7.83
N LEU A 169 -16.86 -6.12 8.48
CA LEU A 169 -16.40 -7.34 7.84
C LEU A 169 -17.51 -8.41 7.93
N ASP A 170 -18.61 -8.15 7.26
CA ASP A 170 -19.74 -9.08 7.20
C ASP A 170 -19.40 -10.38 6.43
N SER A 171 -20.36 -11.31 6.40
CA SER A 171 -20.18 -12.59 5.74
C SER A 171 -19.93 -12.48 4.23
N ALA A 172 -20.44 -11.42 3.58
CA ALA A 172 -20.21 -11.17 2.15
C ALA A 172 -18.78 -10.67 1.91
N ALA A 173 -18.31 -9.73 2.72
CA ALA A 173 -16.93 -9.25 2.68
C ALA A 173 -15.93 -10.39 2.95
N MET A 174 -16.19 -11.22 3.97
CA MET A 174 -15.33 -12.39 4.26
C MET A 174 -15.32 -13.40 3.13
N ARG A 175 -16.46 -13.68 2.48
CA ARG A 175 -16.47 -14.54 1.27
C ARG A 175 -15.61 -13.95 0.17
N GLY A 176 -15.70 -12.63 -0.08
CA GLY A 176 -14.86 -11.96 -1.07
C GLY A 176 -13.37 -12.13 -0.80
N TYR A 177 -12.93 -12.00 0.47
CA TYR A 177 -11.52 -12.22 0.84
C TYR A 177 -11.09 -13.69 0.73
N LEU A 178 -11.98 -14.65 0.98
CA LEU A 178 -11.67 -16.08 0.97
C LEU A 178 -11.69 -16.70 -0.44
N ASP A 179 -12.49 -16.14 -1.35
CA ASP A 179 -12.78 -16.73 -2.66
C ASP A 179 -11.53 -17.10 -3.48
N PRO A 180 -10.47 -16.26 -3.56
CA PRO A 180 -9.28 -16.63 -4.34
C PRO A 180 -8.40 -17.72 -3.68
N TYR A 181 -8.69 -18.14 -2.45
CA TYR A 181 -7.80 -18.95 -1.61
C TYR A 181 -8.39 -20.28 -1.12
N PRO A 182 -9.05 -21.08 -1.98
CA PRO A 182 -9.73 -22.32 -1.54
C PRO A 182 -8.76 -23.45 -1.15
N THR A 183 -7.53 -23.48 -1.73
CA THR A 183 -6.62 -24.61 -1.58
C THR A 183 -5.33 -24.23 -0.86
N TRP A 184 -4.61 -25.24 -0.34
CA TRP A 184 -3.26 -25.10 0.19
C TRP A 184 -2.32 -24.35 -0.77
N GLY A 185 -2.33 -24.71 -2.05
CA GLY A 185 -1.48 -24.10 -3.06
C GLY A 185 -1.77 -22.64 -3.33
N SER A 186 -3.04 -22.23 -3.24
CA SER A 186 -3.45 -20.86 -3.51
C SER A 186 -2.96 -19.85 -2.45
N ARG A 187 -2.47 -20.31 -1.30
CA ARG A 187 -2.03 -19.50 -0.15
C ARG A 187 -0.51 -19.38 -0.01
N ARG A 188 0.27 -19.90 -1.00
CA ARG A 188 1.75 -19.87 -0.96
C ARG A 188 2.32 -18.45 -0.85
N ALA A 189 1.74 -17.50 -1.58
CA ALA A 189 2.21 -16.13 -1.57
C ALA A 189 2.08 -15.48 -0.17
N HIS A 190 1.03 -15.81 0.58
CA HIS A 190 0.86 -15.32 1.94
C HIS A 190 2.05 -15.72 2.84
N LEU A 191 2.43 -16.99 2.79
CA LEU A 191 3.57 -17.49 3.56
C LEU A 191 4.91 -16.92 3.02
N ALA A 192 5.04 -16.82 1.69
CA ALA A 192 6.23 -16.24 1.08
C ALA A 192 6.46 -14.80 1.54
N SER A 193 5.41 -13.98 1.63
CA SER A 193 5.52 -12.60 2.15
C SER A 193 5.95 -12.56 3.61
N VAL A 194 5.43 -13.44 4.48
CA VAL A 194 5.93 -13.52 5.87
C VAL A 194 7.42 -13.81 5.90
N ARG A 195 7.88 -14.69 5.03
CA ARG A 195 9.32 -15.04 4.92
C ARG A 195 10.18 -13.88 4.39
N GLN A 196 9.57 -12.89 3.72
CA GLN A 196 10.25 -11.66 3.31
C GLN A 196 10.45 -10.66 4.45
N ILE A 197 9.80 -10.80 5.62
CA ILE A 197 10.05 -9.93 6.77
C ILE A 197 11.52 -10.08 7.19
N PRO A 198 12.32 -9.00 7.14
CA PRO A 198 13.76 -9.12 7.42
C PRO A 198 14.02 -9.27 8.92
N LEU A 199 14.76 -10.30 9.30
CA LEU A 199 15.21 -10.52 10.69
C LEU A 199 16.63 -9.98 10.95
N SER A 200 17.35 -9.65 9.89
CA SER A 200 18.73 -9.17 9.99
C SER A 200 19.07 -8.27 8.79
N PRO A 201 20.13 -7.43 8.92
CA PRO A 201 20.63 -6.62 7.81
C PRO A 201 21.13 -7.43 6.60
N ARG A 202 21.39 -8.72 6.77
CA ARG A 202 21.79 -9.62 5.67
C ARG A 202 20.62 -10.06 4.79
N HIS A 203 19.37 -9.91 5.26
CA HIS A 203 18.19 -10.32 4.51
C HIS A 203 18.03 -9.45 3.24
N PRO A 204 17.70 -10.01 2.06
CA PRO A 204 17.55 -9.24 0.82
C PRO A 204 16.55 -8.08 0.92
N THR A 205 15.43 -8.29 1.63
CA THR A 205 14.42 -7.26 1.85
C THR A 205 14.95 -6.11 2.72
N TRP A 206 15.90 -6.36 3.65
CA TRP A 206 16.53 -5.29 4.43
C TRP A 206 17.28 -4.32 3.54
N ARG A 207 18.11 -4.87 2.63
CA ARG A 207 18.87 -4.05 1.66
C ARG A 207 17.95 -3.27 0.74
N LEU A 208 16.87 -3.90 0.28
CA LEU A 208 15.84 -3.23 -0.52
C LEU A 208 15.21 -2.05 0.24
N LEU A 209 14.87 -2.23 1.51
CA LEU A 209 14.33 -1.16 2.36
C LEU A 209 15.35 -0.04 2.59
N GLN A 210 16.64 -0.33 2.69
CA GLN A 210 17.69 0.70 2.75
C GLN A 210 17.74 1.51 1.45
N GLU A 211 17.68 0.84 0.29
CA GLU A 211 17.64 1.50 -1.02
C GLU A 211 16.40 2.41 -1.15
N ILE A 212 15.22 1.91 -0.79
CA ILE A 212 13.98 2.68 -0.83
C ILE A 212 14.07 3.88 0.12
N GLY A 213 14.50 3.67 1.36
CA GLY A 213 14.61 4.74 2.36
C GLY A 213 15.54 5.87 1.93
N ALA A 214 16.69 5.53 1.32
CA ALA A 214 17.62 6.52 0.78
C ALA A 214 17.01 7.35 -0.36
N GLU A 215 16.15 6.75 -1.19
CA GLU A 215 15.45 7.44 -2.28
C GLU A 215 14.25 8.27 -1.82
N LEU A 216 13.66 7.93 -0.68
CA LEU A 216 12.59 8.71 -0.06
C LEU A 216 13.14 9.96 0.64
N ASP A 217 14.37 9.89 1.17
CA ASP A 217 14.98 11.00 1.90
C ASP A 217 15.06 12.25 1.01
N GLY A 218 14.29 13.28 1.37
CA GLY A 218 14.22 14.54 0.63
C GLY A 218 13.43 14.50 -0.68
N TRP A 219 12.73 13.41 -1.01
CA TRP A 219 11.88 13.40 -2.21
C TRP A 219 10.65 14.32 -2.02
N THR A 220 10.51 15.28 -2.92
CA THR A 220 9.53 16.38 -2.82
C THR A 220 8.20 16.09 -3.52
N VAL A 221 7.92 14.83 -3.88
CA VAL A 221 6.63 14.45 -4.44
C VAL A 221 5.50 14.79 -3.46
N PRO A 222 4.40 15.41 -3.92
CA PRO A 222 3.24 15.65 -3.07
C PRO A 222 2.77 14.35 -2.42
N THR A 223 2.69 14.33 -1.10
CA THR A 223 2.39 13.11 -0.34
C THR A 223 1.28 13.35 0.66
N GLN A 224 0.33 12.43 0.75
CA GLN A 224 -0.66 12.34 1.83
C GLN A 224 -0.37 11.09 2.64
N LEU A 225 -0.19 11.27 3.95
CA LEU A 225 -0.05 10.18 4.91
C LEU A 225 -1.39 9.99 5.62
N VAL A 226 -1.90 8.74 5.63
CA VAL A 226 -3.15 8.38 6.33
C VAL A 226 -2.88 7.15 7.17
N TRP A 227 -3.13 7.22 8.48
CA TRP A 227 -2.71 6.18 9.40
C TRP A 227 -3.81 5.73 10.33
N GLY A 228 -4.07 4.42 10.35
CA GLY A 228 -4.87 3.75 11.38
C GLY A 228 -4.03 3.59 12.64
N MET A 229 -4.40 4.33 13.70
CA MET A 229 -3.58 4.45 14.91
C MET A 229 -3.61 3.20 15.80
N ARG A 230 -4.53 2.26 15.54
CA ARG A 230 -4.63 0.97 16.24
C ARG A 230 -3.91 -0.18 15.54
N ASP A 231 -3.13 0.11 14.48
CA ASP A 231 -2.38 -0.91 13.76
C ASP A 231 -1.34 -1.58 14.68
N PRO A 232 -1.43 -2.91 14.88
CA PRO A 232 -0.48 -3.62 15.72
C PRO A 232 0.85 -3.95 15.01
N VAL A 233 0.94 -3.69 13.69
CA VAL A 233 2.12 -3.96 12.86
C VAL A 233 2.89 -2.67 12.58
N PHE A 234 2.22 -1.71 11.93
CA PHE A 234 2.80 -0.40 11.60
C PHE A 234 2.34 0.65 12.59
N VAL A 235 2.89 0.57 13.80
CA VAL A 235 2.64 1.51 14.90
C VAL A 235 3.04 2.96 14.54
N PRO A 236 2.61 3.99 15.29
CA PRO A 236 2.84 5.40 14.95
C PRO A 236 4.28 5.79 14.61
N TRP A 237 5.27 5.09 15.13
CA TRP A 237 6.68 5.31 14.79
C TRP A 237 6.95 5.25 13.27
N PHE A 238 6.26 4.38 12.54
CA PHE A 238 6.42 4.30 11.08
C PHE A 238 5.87 5.53 10.38
N LEU A 239 4.77 6.11 10.87
CA LEU A 239 4.24 7.36 10.37
C LEU A 239 5.24 8.51 10.60
N GLU A 240 5.76 8.64 11.82
CA GLU A 240 6.75 9.68 12.20
C GLU A 240 8.00 9.60 11.33
N GLU A 241 8.47 8.38 10.99
CA GLU A 241 9.59 8.19 10.07
C GLU A 241 9.27 8.63 8.62
N PHE A 242 8.04 8.45 8.14
CA PHE A 242 7.63 9.00 6.85
C PHE A 242 7.54 10.53 6.89
N GLU A 243 6.95 11.12 7.94
CA GLU A 243 6.88 12.58 8.15
C GLU A 243 8.28 13.20 8.10
N ARG A 244 9.25 12.56 8.75
CA ARG A 244 10.64 13.03 8.78
C ARG A 244 11.34 12.94 7.41
N ARG A 245 11.05 11.93 6.59
CA ARG A 245 11.73 11.64 5.32
C ARG A 245 11.17 12.39 4.12
N LEU A 246 9.88 12.64 4.12
CA LEU A 246 9.12 13.23 3.00
C LEU A 246 8.76 14.68 3.33
N PRO A 247 9.59 15.67 2.95
CA PRO A 247 9.39 17.07 3.38
C PRO A 247 8.15 17.73 2.76
N ASN A 248 7.62 17.21 1.66
CA ASN A 248 6.44 17.76 0.97
C ASN A 248 5.19 16.90 1.22
N HIS A 249 4.96 16.53 2.48
CA HIS A 249 3.70 15.89 2.85
C HIS A 249 2.67 16.91 3.35
N GLU A 250 1.40 16.66 3.05
CA GLU A 250 0.27 17.35 3.67
C GLU A 250 0.16 16.92 5.16
N PRO A 251 -0.54 17.66 6.01
CA PRO A 251 -0.77 17.24 7.38
C PRO A 251 -1.28 15.78 7.43
N SER A 252 -0.63 14.97 8.24
CA SER A 252 -0.95 13.55 8.34
C SER A 252 -2.34 13.34 8.94
N VAL A 253 -3.14 12.47 8.32
CA VAL A 253 -4.45 12.10 8.82
C VAL A 253 -4.32 10.88 9.72
N LYS A 254 -4.52 11.07 11.02
CA LYS A 254 -4.48 10.02 12.05
C LYS A 254 -5.91 9.61 12.39
N ILE A 255 -6.22 8.33 12.18
CA ILE A 255 -7.56 7.79 12.43
C ILE A 255 -7.51 6.90 13.67
N ASP A 256 -7.96 7.44 14.80
CA ASP A 256 -7.81 6.81 16.12
C ASP A 256 -8.62 5.51 16.29
N ASP A 257 -9.65 5.31 15.50
CA ASP A 257 -10.53 4.15 15.49
C ASP A 257 -10.38 3.27 14.24
N ALA A 258 -9.22 3.35 13.54
CA ALA A 258 -8.85 2.44 12.47
C ALA A 258 -7.59 1.65 12.83
N SER A 259 -7.52 0.41 12.31
CA SER A 259 -6.40 -0.50 12.49
C SER A 259 -5.63 -0.69 11.17
N HIS A 260 -5.06 -1.88 10.94
CA HIS A 260 -4.20 -2.19 9.81
C HIS A 260 -4.89 -2.07 8.45
N PHE A 261 -6.16 -2.51 8.36
CA PHE A 261 -6.96 -2.46 7.13
C PHE A 261 -7.95 -1.29 7.17
N LEU A 262 -7.41 -0.06 7.23
CA LEU A 262 -8.22 1.16 7.30
C LEU A 262 -9.16 1.36 6.12
N GLN A 263 -8.90 0.68 4.99
CA GLN A 263 -9.78 0.65 3.82
C GLN A 263 -11.13 -0.03 4.10
N ASP A 264 -11.15 -0.96 5.05
CA ASP A 264 -12.37 -1.60 5.55
C ASP A 264 -12.89 -0.91 6.82
N ASP A 265 -11.98 -0.46 7.69
CA ASP A 265 -12.33 0.20 8.94
C ASP A 265 -13.07 1.54 8.70
N ARG A 266 -12.44 2.43 7.94
CA ARG A 266 -12.92 3.81 7.80
C ARG A 266 -12.78 4.34 6.37
N PRO A 267 -13.34 3.64 5.36
CA PRO A 267 -13.37 4.16 3.99
C PRO A 267 -14.07 5.51 3.90
N ASP A 268 -15.05 5.74 4.77
CA ASP A 268 -15.80 6.99 4.91
C ASP A 268 -14.91 8.20 5.26
N LEU A 269 -13.80 8.00 5.95
CA LEU A 269 -12.81 9.05 6.27
C LEU A 269 -11.68 9.10 5.24
N VAL A 270 -11.20 7.94 4.77
CA VAL A 270 -10.02 7.88 3.91
C VAL A 270 -10.31 8.35 2.49
N VAL A 271 -11.45 7.97 1.92
CA VAL A 271 -11.81 8.32 0.52
C VAL A 271 -11.92 9.85 0.30
N PRO A 272 -12.61 10.62 1.17
CA PRO A 272 -12.62 12.09 1.06
C PRO A 272 -11.22 12.70 1.10
N VAL A 273 -10.36 12.22 2.00
CA VAL A 273 -8.96 12.71 2.11
C VAL A 273 -8.20 12.51 0.79
N ILE A 274 -8.32 11.34 0.17
CA ILE A 274 -7.67 11.07 -1.13
C ILE A 274 -8.24 12.00 -2.21
N ARG A 275 -9.57 12.15 -2.29
CA ARG A 275 -10.23 13.02 -3.27
C ARG A 275 -9.77 14.46 -3.16
N ASP A 276 -9.81 15.02 -1.95
CA ASP A 276 -9.43 16.41 -1.67
C ASP A 276 -7.94 16.64 -1.98
N PHE A 277 -7.08 15.69 -1.61
CA PHE A 277 -5.65 15.75 -1.92
C PHE A 277 -5.39 15.77 -3.43
N MET A 278 -6.11 14.95 -4.20
CA MET A 278 -5.99 14.93 -5.66
C MET A 278 -6.44 16.25 -6.28
N HIS A 279 -7.59 16.78 -5.90
CA HIS A 279 -8.09 18.05 -6.41
C HIS A 279 -7.16 19.23 -6.07
N LYS A 280 -6.73 19.32 -4.82
CA LYS A 280 -5.81 20.36 -4.33
C LYS A 280 -4.50 20.40 -5.11
N THR A 281 -3.93 19.24 -5.41
CA THR A 281 -2.64 19.13 -6.08
C THR A 281 -2.74 19.26 -7.59
N THR A 282 -3.90 18.98 -8.20
CA THR A 282 -4.18 19.28 -9.61
C THR A 282 -4.31 20.78 -9.82
N ALA A 283 -5.02 21.49 -8.96
CA ALA A 283 -5.18 22.94 -9.04
C ALA A 283 -3.83 23.70 -8.92
N LYS A 284 -2.93 23.23 -8.06
CA LYS A 284 -1.58 23.82 -7.92
C LYS A 284 -0.68 23.62 -9.15
N ALA A 285 -0.94 22.60 -9.98
CA ALA A 285 -0.16 22.30 -11.18
C ALA A 285 -0.60 23.12 -12.41
N GLN A 286 -1.77 23.78 -12.38
CA GLN A 286 -2.21 24.67 -13.45
C GLN A 286 -1.65 26.06 -13.19
N PRO A 287 -0.81 26.65 -14.08
CA PRO A 287 -0.39 28.04 -13.94
C PRO A 287 -1.61 28.93 -13.99
N THR A 288 -1.75 29.86 -13.04
CA THR A 288 -2.77 30.90 -13.02
C THR A 288 -2.67 31.75 -14.30
N THR A 289 -3.47 31.46 -15.29
CA THR A 289 -3.68 32.23 -16.54
C THR A 289 -4.49 33.48 -16.27
N SER A 290 -4.07 34.31 -15.32
CA SER A 290 -4.80 35.56 -14.97
C SER A 290 -3.92 36.82 -14.96
N ALA A 291 -2.75 36.81 -15.66
CA ALA A 291 -1.87 37.99 -15.71
C ALA A 291 -1.58 38.53 -17.13
N GLN A 292 -2.33 38.14 -18.17
CA GLN A 292 -2.11 38.67 -19.52
C GLN A 292 -3.29 39.41 -20.16
N ALA A 293 -4.28 39.81 -19.41
CA ALA A 293 -5.43 40.58 -19.94
C ALA A 293 -5.39 42.10 -19.62
N ALA A 294 -4.30 42.63 -19.08
CA ALA A 294 -4.23 44.03 -18.61
C ALA A 294 -3.29 44.98 -19.37
N THR A 295 -2.67 44.57 -20.48
CA THR A 295 -1.69 45.42 -21.19
C THR A 295 -1.99 45.64 -22.69
N SER A 296 -3.26 45.63 -23.10
CA SER A 296 -3.64 45.93 -24.50
C SER A 296 -4.75 46.98 -24.62
N ARG A 297 -4.74 47.99 -23.78
CA ARG A 297 -5.54 49.19 -23.99
C ARG A 297 -4.83 50.41 -23.42
N MET A 298 -3.84 50.92 -24.16
CA MET A 298 -3.40 52.32 -24.14
C MET A 298 -2.36 52.49 -25.23
N ASN A 299 -2.79 52.96 -26.36
CA ASN A 299 -2.10 54.08 -27.06
C ASN A 299 -3.02 54.62 -28.16
N PRO A 300 -3.04 55.95 -28.32
CA PRO A 300 -3.99 56.72 -29.10
C PRO A 300 -3.73 56.63 -30.60
#